data_7c7daf3c7c839ba4205ee846bf56ac21
#
_entry.id   7c7daf3c7c839ba4205ee846bf56ac21
#
_cell.length_a   1.000
_cell.length_b   1.000
_cell.length_c   1.000
_cell.angle_alpha   90.00
_cell.angle_beta   90.00
_cell.angle_gamma   90.00
#
_symmetry.space_group_name_H-M   'P 1'
#
loop_
_entity.id
_entity.type
_entity.pdbx_description
1 polymer ?
#
loop_
_entity_poly.entity_id
_entity_poly.type
_entity_poly.pdbx_seq_one_letter_code
_entity_poly.pdbx_strand_id
1 'polypeptide(L)'
;MHVGVDLLFLVPGQSGGRETYVRELLPALRAAEPGLRLTAFVGREAAAAGEGFWTDACDRVVVLPRASAHARARWAAGELLMLPRAADRAGVDVLHCPANFAPWHGRCARVLTLHDVMWRRVPDAVPAAMRAATDVLVPRGARRADRVITGAAAAKADIVAELGVDPERIDVVPHGLGSPVVPGDAARGRTLAGAGPGRGIVLCVATDVPHKNLGALVEIVAAIEQARRPLLVLAGHGTDGGRLAALAAERGAGADVRTLGAVTQSDLEDLYAAATLLATPTRFEGFGLPVLEAMARGVPVLCPDLPVLREVAGDDAAWLKPAERASAAEILTDLLADDARRARMAAAGRERAARFTWAAAARGTLASYERALATAGARA
;
A
#
# COMPACT_ATOMS: atom_id res chain seq x y z
N MET A 1 -25.13 12.00 -6.78
CA MET A 1 -24.37 10.95 -7.46
C MET A 1 -24.47 9.67 -6.65
N HIS A 2 -24.66 8.53 -7.31
CA HIS A 2 -24.69 7.21 -6.68
C HIS A 2 -23.49 6.38 -7.15
N VAL A 3 -22.61 6.05 -6.22
CA VAL A 3 -21.37 5.31 -6.52
C VAL A 3 -21.44 3.89 -5.98
N GLY A 4 -21.23 2.93 -6.85
CA GLY A 4 -20.98 1.54 -6.48
C GLY A 4 -19.49 1.32 -6.22
N VAL A 5 -19.14 0.68 -5.14
CA VAL A 5 -17.75 0.37 -4.79
C VAL A 5 -17.55 -1.14 -4.84
N ASP A 6 -16.62 -1.56 -5.67
CA ASP A 6 -16.25 -2.96 -5.80
C ASP A 6 -15.34 -3.41 -4.65
N LEU A 7 -15.82 -4.33 -3.84
CA LEU A 7 -15.09 -4.94 -2.73
C LEU A 7 -15.04 -6.47 -2.85
N LEU A 8 -15.14 -7.02 -4.08
CA LEU A 8 -15.06 -8.47 -4.31
C LEU A 8 -13.68 -9.06 -4.00
N PHE A 9 -12.66 -8.23 -3.98
CA PHE A 9 -11.30 -8.62 -3.57
C PHE A 9 -11.12 -8.74 -2.06
N LEU A 10 -12.07 -8.22 -1.27
CA LEU A 10 -11.90 -8.01 0.16
C LEU A 10 -11.99 -9.33 0.94
N VAL A 11 -10.89 -9.67 1.59
CA VAL A 11 -10.82 -10.62 2.69
C VAL A 11 -10.41 -9.81 3.92
N PRO A 12 -11.33 -9.56 4.85
CA PRO A 12 -11.08 -8.66 5.99
C PRO A 12 -9.82 -9.01 6.77
N GLY A 13 -8.96 -8.03 7.01
CA GLY A 13 -7.68 -8.19 7.70
C GLY A 13 -6.56 -8.85 6.89
N GLN A 14 -6.82 -9.27 5.63
CA GLN A 14 -5.85 -9.97 4.79
C GLN A 14 -5.57 -9.28 3.45
N SER A 15 -6.34 -8.26 3.07
CA SER A 15 -6.23 -7.60 1.76
C SER A 15 -5.16 -6.50 1.69
N GLY A 16 -4.44 -6.28 2.81
CA GLY A 16 -3.28 -5.39 2.88
C GLY A 16 -3.60 -3.93 2.47
N GLY A 17 -2.68 -3.27 1.78
CA GLY A 17 -2.80 -1.85 1.42
C GLY A 17 -4.07 -1.48 0.64
N ARG A 18 -4.65 -2.41 -0.13
CA ARG A 18 -5.93 -2.18 -0.84
C ARG A 18 -7.10 -2.06 0.12
N GLU A 19 -7.10 -2.85 1.20
CA GLU A 19 -8.08 -2.75 2.28
C GLU A 19 -7.94 -1.44 3.03
N THR A 20 -6.69 -1.06 3.39
CA THR A 20 -6.39 0.24 3.99
C THR A 20 -6.89 1.38 3.11
N TYR A 21 -6.62 1.33 1.80
CA TYR A 21 -7.07 2.35 0.85
C TYR A 21 -8.59 2.56 0.88
N VAL A 22 -9.39 1.50 0.78
CA VAL A 22 -10.85 1.66 0.78
C VAL A 22 -11.41 2.00 2.14
N ARG A 23 -10.83 1.47 3.23
CA ARG A 23 -11.24 1.78 4.59
C ARG A 23 -11.14 3.26 4.91
N GLU A 24 -10.08 3.90 4.44
CA GLU A 24 -9.83 5.32 4.68
C GLU A 24 -10.51 6.23 3.66
N LEU A 25 -10.60 5.79 2.41
CA LEU A 25 -11.20 6.59 1.33
C LEU A 25 -12.72 6.75 1.49
N LEU A 26 -13.44 5.69 1.86
CA LEU A 26 -14.91 5.74 1.87
C LEU A 26 -15.49 6.77 2.88
N PRO A 27 -15.02 6.81 4.14
CA PRO A 27 -15.43 7.88 5.07
C PRO A 27 -15.03 9.27 4.58
N ALA A 28 -13.85 9.41 3.96
CA ALA A 28 -13.38 10.68 3.43
C ALA A 28 -14.22 11.18 2.24
N LEU A 29 -14.71 10.28 1.39
CA LEU A 29 -15.64 10.62 0.31
C LEU A 29 -16.96 11.14 0.87
N ARG A 30 -17.52 10.49 1.90
CA ARG A 30 -18.75 10.97 2.55
C ARG A 30 -18.58 12.32 3.24
N ALA A 31 -17.42 12.53 3.88
CA ALA A 31 -17.11 13.82 4.50
C ALA A 31 -16.95 14.94 3.48
N ALA A 32 -16.37 14.64 2.30
CA ALA A 32 -16.19 15.61 1.21
C ALA A 32 -17.50 15.90 0.45
N GLU A 33 -18.38 14.92 0.32
CA GLU A 33 -19.67 15.04 -0.38
C GLU A 33 -20.77 14.32 0.40
N PRO A 34 -21.44 15.01 1.35
CA PRO A 34 -22.48 14.42 2.21
C PRO A 34 -23.70 13.87 1.45
N GLY A 35 -23.96 14.37 0.24
CA GLY A 35 -25.03 13.90 -0.64
C GLY A 35 -24.66 12.66 -1.47
N LEU A 36 -23.45 12.15 -1.34
CA LEU A 36 -22.98 10.97 -2.06
C LEU A 36 -23.67 9.70 -1.54
N ARG A 37 -24.31 8.95 -2.42
CA ARG A 37 -24.83 7.62 -2.09
C ARG A 37 -23.78 6.58 -2.43
N LEU A 38 -23.48 5.67 -1.48
CA LEU A 38 -22.50 4.61 -1.63
C LEU A 38 -23.17 3.24 -1.53
N THR A 39 -22.91 2.37 -2.50
CA THR A 39 -23.30 0.95 -2.46
C THR A 39 -22.05 0.08 -2.54
N ALA A 40 -21.78 -0.71 -1.50
CA ALA A 40 -20.70 -1.69 -1.50
C ALA A 40 -21.15 -3.00 -2.19
N PHE A 41 -20.36 -3.50 -3.14
CA PHE A 41 -20.54 -4.84 -3.70
C PHE A 41 -19.47 -5.77 -3.08
N VAL A 42 -19.92 -6.74 -2.28
CA VAL A 42 -19.03 -7.62 -1.52
C VAL A 42 -19.12 -9.07 -1.95
N GLY A 43 -18.01 -9.80 -1.86
CA GLY A 43 -17.95 -11.24 -2.04
C GLY A 43 -18.38 -12.01 -0.78
N ARG A 44 -18.32 -13.33 -0.86
CA ARG A 44 -18.71 -14.23 0.24
C ARG A 44 -17.85 -14.06 1.49
N GLU A 45 -16.57 -13.72 1.36
CA GLU A 45 -15.63 -13.59 2.47
C GLU A 45 -15.97 -12.37 3.34
N ALA A 46 -16.18 -11.21 2.73
CA ALA A 46 -16.62 -10.01 3.44
C ALA A 46 -18.02 -10.20 4.03
N ALA A 47 -18.96 -10.84 3.28
CA ALA A 47 -20.29 -11.14 3.77
C ALA A 47 -20.26 -12.11 4.98
N ALA A 48 -19.36 -13.10 4.98
CA ALA A 48 -19.21 -14.05 6.08
C ALA A 48 -18.58 -13.40 7.34
N ALA A 49 -17.81 -12.34 7.19
CA ALA A 49 -17.27 -11.57 8.30
C ALA A 49 -18.33 -10.70 9.00
N GLY A 50 -19.51 -10.50 8.38
CA GLY A 50 -20.60 -9.72 8.94
C GLY A 50 -20.39 -8.21 8.74
N GLU A 51 -20.43 -7.44 9.82
CA GLU A 51 -20.23 -5.99 9.80
C GLU A 51 -18.76 -5.60 9.65
N GLY A 52 -18.51 -4.44 9.10
CA GLY A 52 -17.17 -3.90 8.91
C GLY A 52 -17.23 -2.49 8.32
N PHE A 53 -16.08 -1.89 8.04
CA PHE A 53 -16.01 -0.50 7.55
C PHE A 53 -16.90 -0.24 6.31
N TRP A 54 -17.19 -1.26 5.50
CA TRP A 54 -18.07 -1.14 4.34
C TRP A 54 -19.55 -1.01 4.72
N THR A 55 -19.97 -1.57 5.86
CA THR A 55 -21.32 -1.40 6.38
C THR A 55 -21.52 0.00 6.98
N ASP A 56 -20.48 0.53 7.63
CA ASP A 56 -20.53 1.84 8.28
C ASP A 56 -20.43 2.98 7.27
N ALA A 57 -19.61 2.80 6.23
CA ALA A 57 -19.35 3.82 5.23
C ALA A 57 -20.36 3.85 4.08
N CYS A 58 -21.10 2.77 3.81
CA CYS A 58 -22.00 2.67 2.67
C CYS A 58 -23.48 2.63 3.08
N ASP A 59 -24.35 3.25 2.26
CA ASP A 59 -25.80 3.27 2.49
C ASP A 59 -26.46 1.92 2.20
N ARG A 60 -25.80 1.10 1.39
CA ARG A 60 -26.28 -0.23 0.99
C ARG A 60 -25.12 -1.19 0.77
N VAL A 61 -25.32 -2.44 1.15
CA VAL A 61 -24.42 -3.56 0.82
C VAL A 61 -25.15 -4.56 -0.07
N VAL A 62 -24.53 -4.92 -1.17
CA VAL A 62 -25.02 -5.93 -2.13
C VAL A 62 -24.05 -7.10 -2.11
N VAL A 63 -24.52 -8.24 -1.63
CA VAL A 63 -23.70 -9.47 -1.56
C VAL A 63 -23.78 -10.23 -2.87
N LEU A 64 -22.63 -10.60 -3.43
CA LEU A 64 -22.48 -11.49 -4.58
C LEU A 64 -21.96 -12.87 -4.08
N PRO A 65 -22.84 -13.77 -3.65
CA PRO A 65 -22.44 -14.95 -2.83
C PRO A 65 -21.65 -16.00 -3.63
N ARG A 66 -21.68 -15.91 -4.96
CA ARG A 66 -20.88 -16.79 -5.85
C ARG A 66 -19.49 -16.24 -6.15
N ALA A 67 -19.24 -14.94 -5.87
CA ALA A 67 -17.93 -14.34 -5.96
C ALA A 67 -17.09 -14.68 -4.72
N SER A 68 -15.82 -15.02 -4.90
CA SER A 68 -14.93 -15.42 -3.81
C SER A 68 -13.51 -14.97 -4.11
N ALA A 69 -12.94 -14.19 -3.21
CA ALA A 69 -11.55 -13.72 -3.29
C ALA A 69 -10.52 -14.86 -3.19
N HIS A 70 -10.86 -15.96 -2.48
CA HIS A 70 -10.00 -17.13 -2.37
C HIS A 70 -9.99 -18.02 -3.63
N ALA A 71 -11.02 -17.92 -4.49
CA ALA A 71 -11.15 -18.76 -5.67
C ALA A 71 -11.05 -17.89 -6.95
N ARG A 72 -9.88 -17.86 -7.58
CA ARG A 72 -9.56 -16.98 -8.72
C ARG A 72 -10.62 -17.00 -9.84
N ALA A 73 -11.09 -18.18 -10.24
CA ALA A 73 -12.11 -18.28 -11.28
C ALA A 73 -13.45 -17.67 -10.82
N ARG A 74 -13.83 -17.85 -9.56
CA ARG A 74 -15.05 -17.26 -8.99
C ARG A 74 -14.91 -15.75 -8.81
N TRP A 75 -13.72 -15.29 -8.40
CA TRP A 75 -13.43 -13.88 -8.35
C TRP A 75 -13.54 -13.22 -9.72
N ALA A 76 -12.84 -13.76 -10.74
CA ALA A 76 -12.89 -13.24 -12.10
C ALA A 76 -14.32 -13.28 -12.70
N ALA A 77 -15.09 -14.34 -12.46
CA ALA A 77 -16.49 -14.42 -12.88
C ALA A 77 -17.36 -13.39 -12.12
N GLY A 78 -17.09 -13.17 -10.84
CA GLY A 78 -17.72 -12.11 -10.04
C GLY A 78 -17.52 -10.74 -10.67
N GLU A 79 -16.26 -10.39 -10.92
CA GLU A 79 -15.86 -9.11 -11.50
C GLU A 79 -16.39 -8.89 -12.91
N LEU A 80 -16.23 -9.89 -13.80
CA LEU A 80 -16.54 -9.71 -15.22
C LEU A 80 -18.03 -9.88 -15.55
N LEU A 81 -18.74 -10.70 -14.80
CA LEU A 81 -20.11 -11.09 -15.17
C LEU A 81 -21.17 -10.67 -14.17
N MET A 82 -20.87 -10.73 -12.87
CA MET A 82 -21.86 -10.51 -11.81
C MET A 82 -21.89 -9.04 -11.38
N LEU A 83 -20.73 -8.45 -11.17
CA LEU A 83 -20.61 -7.06 -10.72
C LEU A 83 -21.26 -6.05 -11.68
N PRO A 84 -21.01 -6.09 -13.00
CA PRO A 84 -21.67 -5.14 -13.92
C PRO A 84 -23.20 -5.22 -13.85
N ARG A 85 -23.75 -6.43 -13.83
CA ARG A 85 -25.21 -6.64 -13.72
C ARG A 85 -25.77 -6.17 -12.37
N ALA A 86 -25.02 -6.35 -11.29
CA ALA A 86 -25.42 -5.91 -9.97
C ALA A 86 -25.38 -4.37 -9.87
N ALA A 87 -24.37 -3.74 -10.44
CA ALA A 87 -24.24 -2.28 -10.55
C ALA A 87 -25.39 -1.68 -11.37
N ASP A 88 -25.71 -2.27 -12.54
CA ASP A 88 -26.82 -1.84 -13.37
C ASP A 88 -28.17 -1.93 -12.62
N ARG A 89 -28.41 -3.06 -11.90
CA ARG A 89 -29.65 -3.24 -11.09
C ARG A 89 -29.72 -2.31 -9.88
N ALA A 90 -28.58 -1.94 -9.30
CA ALA A 90 -28.52 -0.98 -8.21
C ALA A 90 -28.73 0.46 -8.66
N GLY A 91 -28.65 0.72 -9.98
CA GLY A 91 -28.78 2.05 -10.56
C GLY A 91 -27.66 2.99 -10.13
N VAL A 92 -26.41 2.48 -10.08
CA VAL A 92 -25.26 3.33 -9.78
C VAL A 92 -24.85 4.14 -11.01
N ASP A 93 -24.48 5.39 -10.78
CA ASP A 93 -24.00 6.29 -11.83
C ASP A 93 -22.55 5.97 -12.17
N VAL A 94 -21.73 5.66 -11.15
CA VAL A 94 -20.32 5.33 -11.24
C VAL A 94 -20.04 4.02 -10.53
N LEU A 95 -19.27 3.12 -11.15
CA LEU A 95 -18.69 1.95 -10.50
C LEU A 95 -17.20 2.19 -10.28
N HIS A 96 -16.80 2.35 -9.03
CA HIS A 96 -15.40 2.46 -8.63
C HIS A 96 -14.85 1.08 -8.25
N CYS A 97 -13.80 0.66 -8.95
CA CYS A 97 -13.06 -0.57 -8.73
C CYS A 97 -11.68 -0.25 -8.12
N PRO A 98 -11.51 -0.33 -6.78
CA PRO A 98 -10.34 0.25 -6.10
C PRO A 98 -9.13 -0.70 -6.00
N ALA A 99 -9.13 -1.85 -6.68
CA ALA A 99 -8.14 -2.92 -6.42
C ALA A 99 -7.48 -3.52 -7.66
N ASN A 100 -7.01 -2.67 -8.58
CA ASN A 100 -6.28 -3.04 -9.79
C ASN A 100 -7.11 -3.79 -10.85
N PHE A 101 -8.39 -4.01 -10.63
CA PHE A 101 -9.24 -4.77 -11.54
C PHE A 101 -10.56 -4.04 -11.78
N ALA A 102 -11.08 -4.09 -13.00
CA ALA A 102 -12.39 -3.54 -13.35
C ALA A 102 -13.07 -4.40 -14.41
N PRO A 103 -14.42 -4.48 -14.43
CA PRO A 103 -15.17 -5.16 -15.47
C PRO A 103 -14.95 -4.50 -16.82
N TRP A 104 -15.04 -5.32 -17.88
CA TRP A 104 -14.80 -4.86 -19.25
C TRP A 104 -16.00 -4.18 -19.90
N HIS A 105 -17.18 -4.29 -19.30
CA HIS A 105 -18.46 -3.76 -19.77
C HIS A 105 -19.34 -3.35 -18.57
N GLY A 106 -20.36 -2.59 -18.82
CA GLY A 106 -21.34 -2.07 -17.85
C GLY A 106 -21.98 -0.81 -18.45
N ARG A 107 -23.13 -0.40 -17.93
CA ARG A 107 -23.86 0.80 -18.36
C ARG A 107 -23.41 2.06 -17.60
N CYS A 108 -23.01 1.89 -16.35
CA CYS A 108 -22.49 3.00 -15.52
C CYS A 108 -21.08 3.42 -15.95
N ALA A 109 -20.69 4.64 -15.60
CA ALA A 109 -19.31 5.08 -15.72
C ALA A 109 -18.39 4.21 -14.84
N ARG A 110 -17.19 3.86 -15.31
CA ARG A 110 -16.26 2.98 -14.60
C ARG A 110 -14.97 3.71 -14.28
N VAL A 111 -14.64 3.73 -13.00
CA VAL A 111 -13.38 4.27 -12.48
C VAL A 111 -12.58 3.13 -11.88
N LEU A 112 -11.35 2.96 -12.33
CA LEU A 112 -10.43 1.95 -11.83
C LEU A 112 -9.31 2.61 -11.05
N THR A 113 -9.12 2.27 -9.76
CA THR A 113 -7.85 2.55 -9.11
C THR A 113 -6.86 1.45 -9.42
N LEU A 114 -5.80 1.80 -10.13
CA LEU A 114 -4.68 0.94 -10.46
C LEU A 114 -3.46 1.42 -9.68
N HIS A 115 -3.15 0.71 -8.60
CA HIS A 115 -2.09 1.12 -7.66
C HIS A 115 -0.71 1.00 -8.27
N ASP A 116 -0.50 -0.04 -9.09
CA ASP A 116 0.79 -0.36 -9.70
C ASP A 116 0.66 -1.35 -10.86
N VAL A 117 1.79 -1.61 -11.51
CA VAL A 117 1.97 -2.64 -12.54
C VAL A 117 3.12 -3.59 -12.15
N MET A 118 3.23 -3.92 -10.86
CA MET A 118 4.33 -4.71 -10.28
C MET A 118 4.60 -6.01 -11.05
N TRP A 119 3.57 -6.72 -11.48
CA TRP A 119 3.73 -7.99 -12.21
C TRP A 119 4.48 -7.85 -13.55
N ARG A 120 4.53 -6.64 -14.11
CA ARG A 120 5.31 -6.31 -15.30
C ARG A 120 6.72 -5.85 -14.97
N ARG A 121 6.86 -5.01 -13.94
CA ARG A 121 8.12 -4.37 -13.55
C ARG A 121 9.04 -5.32 -12.76
N VAL A 122 8.47 -6.23 -11.99
CA VAL A 122 9.20 -7.23 -11.18
C VAL A 122 8.57 -8.61 -11.38
N PRO A 123 8.66 -9.18 -12.60
CA PRO A 123 7.94 -10.39 -12.98
C PRO A 123 8.36 -11.63 -12.18
N ASP A 124 9.57 -11.67 -11.66
CA ASP A 124 10.10 -12.71 -10.78
C ASP A 124 9.43 -12.73 -9.39
N ALA A 125 8.81 -11.62 -8.98
CA ALA A 125 8.08 -11.53 -7.72
C ALA A 125 6.64 -12.11 -7.79
N VAL A 126 6.16 -12.48 -8.98
CA VAL A 126 4.78 -12.94 -9.18
C VAL A 126 4.77 -14.32 -9.85
N PRO A 127 4.04 -15.31 -9.31
CA PRO A 127 3.91 -16.63 -9.94
C PRO A 127 3.45 -16.52 -11.41
N ALA A 128 4.07 -17.29 -12.31
CA ALA A 128 3.86 -17.19 -13.76
C ALA A 128 2.38 -17.30 -14.18
N ALA A 129 1.62 -18.22 -13.59
CA ALA A 129 0.21 -18.36 -13.86
C ALA A 129 -0.63 -17.14 -13.43
N MET A 130 -0.26 -16.50 -12.31
CA MET A 130 -0.91 -15.26 -11.87
C MET A 130 -0.56 -14.12 -12.81
N ARG A 131 0.71 -14.00 -13.19
CA ARG A 131 1.18 -12.99 -14.14
C ARG A 131 0.44 -13.08 -15.47
N ALA A 132 0.34 -14.28 -16.06
CA ALA A 132 -0.37 -14.49 -17.32
C ALA A 132 -1.86 -14.09 -17.23
N ALA A 133 -2.54 -14.41 -16.13
CA ALA A 133 -3.93 -14.00 -15.94
C ALA A 133 -4.04 -12.47 -15.77
N THR A 134 -3.16 -11.86 -14.99
CA THR A 134 -3.13 -10.41 -14.75
C THR A 134 -2.83 -9.65 -16.04
N ASP A 135 -1.92 -10.15 -16.89
CA ASP A 135 -1.58 -9.58 -18.21
C ASP A 135 -2.76 -9.54 -19.18
N VAL A 136 -3.72 -10.42 -19.00
CA VAL A 136 -4.94 -10.42 -19.81
C VAL A 136 -6.01 -9.52 -19.20
N LEU A 137 -6.23 -9.63 -17.92
CA LEU A 137 -7.39 -9.06 -17.24
C LEU A 137 -7.23 -7.56 -16.97
N VAL A 138 -6.10 -7.15 -16.38
CA VAL A 138 -5.89 -5.77 -15.96
C VAL A 138 -5.76 -4.80 -17.13
N PRO A 139 -4.96 -5.06 -18.18
CA PRO A 139 -4.86 -4.12 -19.30
C PRO A 139 -6.18 -3.89 -20.02
N ARG A 140 -7.02 -4.94 -20.13
CA ARG A 140 -8.35 -4.80 -20.76
C ARG A 140 -9.28 -3.94 -19.89
N GLY A 141 -9.29 -4.15 -18.58
CA GLY A 141 -10.06 -3.34 -17.63
C GLY A 141 -9.62 -1.88 -17.67
N ALA A 142 -8.30 -1.64 -17.55
CA ALA A 142 -7.71 -0.29 -17.54
C ALA A 142 -8.00 0.50 -18.84
N ARG A 143 -7.83 -0.13 -20.00
CA ARG A 143 -8.14 0.52 -21.29
C ARG A 143 -9.63 0.77 -21.53
N ARG A 144 -10.52 0.07 -20.83
CA ARG A 144 -11.98 0.20 -20.95
C ARG A 144 -12.63 1.02 -19.83
N ALA A 145 -11.93 1.26 -18.73
CA ALA A 145 -12.40 2.16 -17.70
C ALA A 145 -12.54 3.60 -18.25
N ASP A 146 -13.48 4.37 -17.80
CA ASP A 146 -13.69 5.76 -18.23
C ASP A 146 -12.59 6.66 -17.68
N ARG A 147 -12.17 6.39 -16.43
CA ARG A 147 -10.99 6.99 -15.79
C ARG A 147 -10.19 5.94 -15.06
N VAL A 148 -8.90 6.17 -14.94
CA VAL A 148 -7.99 5.40 -14.11
C VAL A 148 -7.43 6.35 -13.05
N ILE A 149 -7.45 5.93 -11.79
CA ILE A 149 -6.81 6.63 -10.67
C ILE A 149 -5.54 5.87 -10.30
N THR A 150 -4.48 6.59 -10.00
CA THR A 150 -3.25 6.03 -9.42
C THR A 150 -2.65 6.98 -8.38
N GLY A 151 -1.83 6.45 -7.46
CA GLY A 151 -1.33 7.21 -6.32
C GLY A 151 -0.15 8.14 -6.61
N ALA A 152 0.58 7.94 -7.72
CA ALA A 152 1.82 8.65 -8.01
C ALA A 152 2.00 8.91 -9.52
N ALA A 153 2.72 9.96 -9.89
CA ALA A 153 3.04 10.23 -11.29
C ALA A 153 3.98 9.17 -11.89
N ALA A 154 4.88 8.61 -11.08
CA ALA A 154 5.70 7.46 -11.49
C ALA A 154 4.84 6.24 -11.82
N ALA A 155 3.83 5.93 -11.01
CA ALA A 155 2.90 4.84 -11.30
C ALA A 155 2.07 5.14 -12.55
N LYS A 156 1.66 6.39 -12.80
CA LYS A 156 1.02 6.81 -14.07
C LYS A 156 1.93 6.54 -15.25
N ALA A 157 3.21 6.92 -15.17
CA ALA A 157 4.18 6.68 -16.24
C ALA A 157 4.33 5.18 -16.54
N ASP A 158 4.42 4.34 -15.51
CA ASP A 158 4.47 2.89 -15.66
C ASP A 158 3.18 2.32 -16.29
N ILE A 159 2.01 2.79 -15.88
CA ILE A 159 0.72 2.38 -16.44
C ILE A 159 0.63 2.72 -17.95
N VAL A 160 1.06 3.92 -18.32
CA VAL A 160 1.11 4.34 -19.73
C VAL A 160 2.05 3.44 -20.53
N ALA A 161 3.28 3.28 -20.05
CA ALA A 161 4.33 2.51 -20.73
C ALA A 161 3.98 1.03 -20.87
N GLU A 162 3.47 0.41 -19.82
CA GLU A 162 3.27 -1.04 -19.75
C GLU A 162 1.88 -1.48 -20.27
N LEU A 163 0.86 -0.64 -20.13
CA LEU A 163 -0.50 -1.03 -20.45
C LEU A 163 -1.09 -0.27 -21.65
N GLY A 164 -0.42 0.79 -22.15
CA GLY A 164 -0.91 1.60 -23.25
C GLY A 164 -2.23 2.31 -22.93
N VAL A 165 -2.44 2.71 -21.67
CA VAL A 165 -3.59 3.54 -21.28
C VAL A 165 -3.29 4.98 -21.66
N ASP A 166 -4.26 5.67 -22.26
CA ASP A 166 -4.16 7.09 -22.59
C ASP A 166 -3.83 7.91 -21.32
N PRO A 167 -2.72 8.68 -21.29
CA PRO A 167 -2.34 9.46 -20.13
C PRO A 167 -3.39 10.51 -19.71
N GLU A 168 -4.21 11.01 -20.65
CA GLU A 168 -5.29 11.95 -20.34
C GLU A 168 -6.46 11.28 -19.57
N ARG A 169 -6.52 9.98 -19.55
CA ARG A 169 -7.51 9.20 -18.81
C ARG A 169 -7.00 8.76 -17.43
N ILE A 170 -5.76 9.09 -17.07
CA ILE A 170 -5.15 8.70 -15.79
C ILE A 170 -5.04 9.91 -14.87
N ASP A 171 -5.73 9.86 -13.75
CA ASP A 171 -5.69 10.85 -12.68
C ASP A 171 -4.71 10.42 -11.60
N VAL A 172 -3.78 11.30 -11.25
CA VAL A 172 -2.87 11.07 -10.11
C VAL A 172 -3.54 11.61 -8.85
N VAL A 173 -3.90 10.72 -7.96
CA VAL A 173 -4.56 11.03 -6.68
C VAL A 173 -3.76 10.38 -5.55
N PRO A 174 -2.82 11.10 -4.93
CA PRO A 174 -2.02 10.57 -3.85
C PRO A 174 -2.90 10.09 -2.67
N HIS A 175 -2.46 9.00 -2.03
CA HIS A 175 -3.15 8.44 -0.86
C HIS A 175 -2.89 9.30 0.37
N GLY A 176 -3.77 9.21 1.36
CA GLY A 176 -3.51 9.66 2.71
C GLY A 176 -2.67 8.64 3.52
N LEU A 177 -2.49 8.90 4.80
CA LEU A 177 -1.84 7.97 5.73
C LEU A 177 -2.63 6.67 5.85
N GLY A 178 -1.92 5.55 5.99
CA GLY A 178 -2.55 4.24 6.16
C GLY A 178 -3.32 4.10 7.49
N SER A 179 -2.91 4.86 8.50
CA SER A 179 -3.59 4.95 9.80
C SER A 179 -3.36 6.32 10.43
N PRO A 180 -4.30 6.83 11.25
CA PRO A 180 -4.08 8.03 12.05
C PRO A 180 -2.83 7.90 12.91
N VAL A 181 -2.08 9.00 13.06
CA VAL A 181 -0.93 9.04 13.97
C VAL A 181 -1.43 9.10 15.41
N VAL A 182 -1.12 8.06 16.17
CA VAL A 182 -1.41 7.98 17.60
C VAL A 182 -0.08 7.93 18.33
N PRO A 183 0.09 8.65 19.47
CA PRO A 183 1.31 8.55 20.24
C PRO A 183 1.57 7.12 20.73
N GLY A 184 2.71 6.55 20.37
CA GLY A 184 3.15 5.24 20.85
C GLY A 184 4.02 5.35 22.10
N ASP A 185 4.13 4.26 22.84
CA ASP A 185 5.02 4.11 23.99
C ASP A 185 6.38 3.55 23.55
N ALA A 186 7.40 4.41 23.51
CA ALA A 186 8.75 4.01 23.11
C ALA A 186 9.36 2.94 24.02
N ALA A 187 9.05 2.94 25.32
CA ALA A 187 9.58 1.93 26.26
C ALA A 187 8.96 0.56 25.98
N ARG A 188 7.65 0.52 25.73
CA ARG A 188 6.95 -0.69 25.32
C ARG A 188 7.43 -1.18 23.95
N GLY A 189 7.62 -0.26 22.98
CA GLY A 189 8.18 -0.60 21.67
C GLY A 189 9.58 -1.21 21.76
N ARG A 190 10.46 -0.68 22.60
CA ARG A 190 11.78 -1.28 22.87
C ARG A 190 11.67 -2.67 23.48
N THR A 191 10.72 -2.87 24.39
CA THR A 191 10.45 -4.19 25.01
C THR A 191 9.96 -5.19 23.95
N LEU A 192 9.00 -4.82 23.09
CA LEU A 192 8.52 -5.63 21.96
C LEU A 192 9.65 -6.01 21.01
N ALA A 193 10.51 -5.05 20.69
CA ALA A 193 11.68 -5.26 19.85
C ALA A 193 12.73 -6.17 20.52
N GLY A 194 12.73 -6.29 21.84
CA GLY A 194 13.81 -6.94 22.60
C GLY A 194 15.11 -6.12 22.59
N ALA A 195 15.01 -4.79 22.50
CA ALA A 195 16.15 -3.89 22.41
C ALA A 195 16.71 -3.55 23.79
N GLY A 196 18.00 -3.83 24.00
CA GLY A 196 18.73 -3.38 25.18
C GLY A 196 18.87 -1.85 25.25
N PRO A 197 19.26 -1.31 26.44
CA PRO A 197 19.49 0.12 26.62
C PRO A 197 20.47 0.69 25.58
N GLY A 198 20.17 1.90 25.05
CA GLY A 198 21.06 2.61 24.13
C GLY A 198 21.20 2.02 22.71
N ARG A 199 20.71 0.82 22.46
CA ARG A 199 20.81 0.21 21.13
C ARG A 199 19.84 0.89 20.16
N GLY A 200 20.34 1.31 18.98
CA GLY A 200 19.53 1.85 17.90
C GLY A 200 18.62 0.77 17.29
N ILE A 201 17.38 1.14 16.96
CA ILE A 201 16.39 0.26 16.32
C ILE A 201 16.18 0.71 14.88
N VAL A 202 16.45 -0.18 13.93
CA VAL A 202 16.06 -0.05 12.52
C VAL A 202 14.78 -0.84 12.31
N LEU A 203 13.67 -0.14 12.09
CA LEU A 203 12.36 -0.74 11.85
C LEU A 203 12.15 -0.96 10.35
N CYS A 204 11.62 -2.10 9.96
CA CYS A 204 11.11 -2.35 8.62
C CYS A 204 9.68 -2.92 8.73
N VAL A 205 8.73 -2.22 8.14
CA VAL A 205 7.30 -2.62 8.13
C VAL A 205 6.93 -3.09 6.73
N ALA A 206 6.83 -4.41 6.55
CA ALA A 206 6.48 -5.01 5.27
C ALA A 206 6.08 -6.48 5.40
N THR A 207 5.21 -6.95 4.52
CA THR A 207 4.98 -8.39 4.30
C THR A 207 6.24 -9.04 3.69
N ASP A 208 6.58 -10.27 4.10
CA ASP A 208 7.71 -11.01 3.51
C ASP A 208 7.33 -11.59 2.14
N VAL A 209 7.45 -10.75 1.12
CA VAL A 209 7.22 -11.11 -0.28
C VAL A 209 8.43 -10.67 -1.14
N PRO A 210 8.69 -11.32 -2.29
CA PRO A 210 9.94 -11.15 -3.04
C PRO A 210 10.29 -9.71 -3.40
N HIS A 211 9.32 -8.88 -3.79
CA HIS A 211 9.58 -7.49 -4.18
C HIS A 211 9.92 -6.58 -2.99
N LYS A 212 9.53 -6.93 -1.75
CA LYS A 212 9.93 -6.18 -0.55
C LYS A 212 11.37 -6.45 -0.14
N ASN A 213 11.98 -7.55 -0.63
CA ASN A 213 13.42 -7.81 -0.57
C ASN A 213 14.03 -7.77 0.84
N LEU A 214 13.28 -8.22 1.86
CA LEU A 214 13.68 -8.11 3.28
C LEU A 214 15.03 -8.78 3.58
N GLY A 215 15.36 -9.86 2.87
CA GLY A 215 16.67 -10.52 2.98
C GLY A 215 17.84 -9.58 2.71
N ALA A 216 17.68 -8.62 1.78
CA ALA A 216 18.72 -7.64 1.51
C ALA A 216 19.02 -6.75 2.72
N LEU A 217 18.00 -6.37 3.49
CA LEU A 217 18.18 -5.55 4.69
C LEU A 217 18.87 -6.35 5.80
N VAL A 218 18.56 -7.64 5.94
CA VAL A 218 19.29 -8.56 6.85
C VAL A 218 20.77 -8.60 6.47
N GLU A 219 21.10 -8.77 5.18
CA GLU A 219 22.49 -8.80 4.71
C GLU A 219 23.22 -7.45 4.87
N ILE A 220 22.52 -6.32 4.68
CA ILE A 220 23.06 -4.98 4.93
C ILE A 220 23.44 -4.83 6.40
N VAL A 221 22.55 -5.21 7.33
CA VAL A 221 22.85 -5.14 8.77
C VAL A 221 23.97 -6.10 9.15
N ALA A 222 24.00 -7.31 8.60
CA ALA A 222 25.05 -8.28 8.83
C ALA A 222 26.44 -7.80 8.35
N ALA A 223 26.51 -6.96 7.32
CA ALA A 223 27.75 -6.37 6.81
C ALA A 223 28.35 -5.29 7.73
N ILE A 224 27.58 -4.76 8.69
CA ILE A 224 28.08 -3.82 9.69
C ILE A 224 28.93 -4.55 10.72
N GLU A 225 30.01 -3.94 11.19
CA GLU A 225 30.81 -4.44 12.30
C GLU A 225 29.94 -4.74 13.53
N GLN A 226 30.09 -5.89 14.14
CA GLN A 226 29.23 -6.39 15.22
C GLN A 226 29.03 -5.40 16.36
N ALA A 227 30.06 -4.70 16.78
CA ALA A 227 30.02 -3.72 17.86
C ALA A 227 29.13 -2.50 17.53
N ARG A 228 28.87 -2.22 16.24
CA ARG A 228 28.11 -1.07 15.75
C ARG A 228 26.73 -1.45 15.20
N ARG A 229 26.40 -2.75 15.18
CA ARG A 229 25.14 -3.23 14.60
C ARG A 229 23.92 -2.70 15.34
N PRO A 230 22.95 -2.10 14.65
CA PRO A 230 21.64 -1.82 15.23
C PRO A 230 20.86 -3.10 15.51
N LEU A 231 19.75 -3.00 16.17
CA LEU A 231 18.73 -4.04 16.15
C LEU A 231 17.82 -3.81 14.93
N LEU A 232 17.79 -4.74 14.00
CA LEU A 232 16.82 -4.76 12.90
C LEU A 232 15.53 -5.44 13.37
N VAL A 233 14.43 -4.72 13.30
CA VAL A 233 13.09 -5.23 13.62
C VAL A 233 12.26 -5.33 12.35
N LEU A 234 11.84 -6.52 12.01
CA LEU A 234 11.01 -6.84 10.83
C LEU A 234 9.59 -7.14 11.30
N ALA A 235 8.65 -6.25 11.01
CA ALA A 235 7.24 -6.38 11.36
C ALA A 235 6.38 -6.48 10.09
N GLY A 236 5.48 -7.46 10.05
CA GLY A 236 4.55 -7.69 8.94
C GLY A 236 4.34 -9.18 8.66
N HIS A 237 3.29 -9.48 7.93
CA HIS A 237 2.92 -10.87 7.63
C HIS A 237 4.07 -11.66 7.02
N GLY A 238 4.30 -12.86 7.54
CA GLY A 238 5.30 -13.81 7.04
C GLY A 238 6.74 -13.55 7.50
N THR A 239 7.02 -12.42 8.18
CA THR A 239 8.39 -12.15 8.67
C THR A 239 8.82 -13.16 9.75
N ASP A 240 7.89 -13.75 10.48
CA ASP A 240 8.06 -14.77 11.52
C ASP A 240 8.17 -16.20 10.97
N GLY A 241 8.12 -16.39 9.65
CA GLY A 241 8.20 -17.71 8.99
C GLY A 241 9.57 -18.41 9.06
N GLY A 242 10.51 -17.91 9.84
CA GLY A 242 11.82 -18.52 10.08
C GLY A 242 12.90 -18.24 9.01
N ARG A 243 12.53 -17.95 7.77
CA ARG A 243 13.47 -17.70 6.64
C ARG A 243 14.44 -16.55 6.92
N LEU A 244 13.93 -15.43 7.42
CA LEU A 244 14.73 -14.23 7.69
C LEU A 244 15.61 -14.41 8.93
N ALA A 245 15.12 -15.11 9.95
CA ALA A 245 15.90 -15.47 11.13
C ALA A 245 17.04 -16.46 10.79
N ALA A 246 16.76 -17.45 9.94
CA ALA A 246 17.77 -18.38 9.45
C ALA A 246 18.86 -17.66 8.64
N LEU A 247 18.48 -16.76 7.73
CA LEU A 247 19.43 -15.94 6.98
C LEU A 247 20.29 -15.07 7.90
N ALA A 248 19.69 -14.45 8.92
CA ALA A 248 20.42 -13.64 9.89
C ALA A 248 21.45 -14.48 10.68
N ALA A 249 21.08 -15.70 11.11
CA ALA A 249 21.98 -16.63 11.77
C ALA A 249 23.14 -17.07 10.86
N GLU A 250 22.84 -17.43 9.60
CA GLU A 250 23.84 -17.78 8.57
C GLU A 250 24.84 -16.65 8.35
N ARG A 251 24.41 -15.40 8.39
CA ARG A 251 25.25 -14.21 8.23
C ARG A 251 25.91 -13.73 9.55
N GLY A 252 25.78 -14.47 10.65
CA GLY A 252 26.34 -14.08 11.95
C GLY A 252 25.68 -12.84 12.58
N ALA A 253 24.42 -12.57 12.24
CA ALA A 253 23.63 -11.46 12.76
C ALA A 253 22.34 -11.92 13.48
N GLY A 254 22.26 -13.18 13.92
CA GLY A 254 21.07 -13.75 14.54
C GLY A 254 20.59 -13.01 15.79
N ALA A 255 21.52 -12.47 16.60
CA ALA A 255 21.21 -11.66 17.78
C ALA A 255 20.81 -10.19 17.43
N ASP A 256 20.99 -9.80 16.17
CA ASP A 256 20.82 -8.43 15.71
C ASP A 256 19.55 -8.26 14.87
N VAL A 257 18.80 -9.35 14.62
CA VAL A 257 17.56 -9.35 13.83
C VAL A 257 16.41 -9.93 14.63
N ARG A 258 15.31 -9.18 14.68
CA ARG A 258 14.06 -9.58 15.33
C ARG A 258 12.94 -9.64 14.28
N THR A 259 12.28 -10.77 14.19
CA THR A 259 11.13 -10.99 13.30
C THR A 259 9.86 -11.13 14.15
N LEU A 260 8.86 -10.27 13.93
CA LEU A 260 7.70 -10.17 14.80
C LEU A 260 6.41 -10.77 14.19
N GLY A 261 6.42 -11.03 12.88
CA GLY A 261 5.16 -11.37 12.19
C GLY A 261 4.23 -10.16 12.10
N ALA A 262 2.94 -10.43 11.94
CA ALA A 262 1.92 -9.41 11.98
C ALA A 262 1.78 -8.87 13.41
N VAL A 263 1.77 -7.54 13.56
CA VAL A 263 1.60 -6.86 14.84
C VAL A 263 0.27 -6.10 14.87
N THR A 264 -0.24 -5.81 16.05
CA THR A 264 -1.42 -4.95 16.19
C THR A 264 -1.08 -3.49 15.82
N GLN A 265 -2.09 -2.66 15.53
CA GLN A 265 -1.88 -1.25 15.26
C GLN A 265 -1.22 -0.54 16.47
N SER A 266 -1.64 -0.87 17.70
CA SER A 266 -1.03 -0.32 18.91
C SER A 266 0.45 -0.71 19.03
N ASP A 267 0.81 -1.96 18.78
CA ASP A 267 2.20 -2.42 18.81
C ASP A 267 3.03 -1.74 17.72
N LEU A 268 2.43 -1.48 16.55
CA LEU A 268 3.10 -0.78 15.45
C LEU A 268 3.41 0.68 15.83
N GLU A 269 2.48 1.39 16.49
CA GLU A 269 2.73 2.74 16.99
C GLU A 269 3.88 2.77 18.02
N ASP A 270 3.91 1.80 18.94
CA ASP A 270 4.98 1.66 19.91
C ASP A 270 6.35 1.37 19.26
N LEU A 271 6.35 0.52 18.22
CA LEU A 271 7.55 0.24 17.42
C LEU A 271 8.03 1.49 16.67
N TYR A 272 7.12 2.27 16.07
CA TYR A 272 7.49 3.55 15.46
C TYR A 272 8.07 4.53 16.49
N ALA A 273 7.45 4.62 17.66
CA ALA A 273 7.94 5.51 18.75
C ALA A 273 9.33 5.09 19.26
N ALA A 274 9.67 3.80 19.22
CA ALA A 274 10.96 3.26 19.61
C ALA A 274 12.03 3.30 18.50
N ALA A 275 11.61 3.43 17.24
CA ALA A 275 12.49 3.33 16.09
C ALA A 275 13.46 4.51 15.99
N THR A 276 14.75 4.23 15.77
CA THR A 276 15.77 5.24 15.44
C THR A 276 15.61 5.69 13.99
N LEU A 277 15.26 4.76 13.10
CA LEU A 277 14.90 5.02 11.71
C LEU A 277 14.04 3.88 11.14
N LEU A 278 13.29 4.17 10.07
CA LEU A 278 12.69 3.15 9.21
C LEU A 278 13.65 2.86 8.05
N ALA A 279 13.87 1.59 7.75
CA ALA A 279 14.56 1.19 6.52
C ALA A 279 13.67 0.24 5.69
N THR A 280 13.58 0.46 4.37
CA THR A 280 12.93 -0.46 3.44
C THR A 280 13.85 -0.79 2.28
N PRO A 281 14.07 -2.08 1.95
CA PRO A 281 14.95 -2.49 0.85
C PRO A 281 14.17 -2.83 -0.42
N THR A 282 12.94 -2.33 -0.55
CA THR A 282 12.00 -2.73 -1.60
C THR A 282 12.57 -2.55 -3.02
N ARG A 283 12.18 -3.44 -3.95
CA ARG A 283 12.54 -3.37 -5.37
C ARG A 283 11.50 -2.61 -6.19
N PHE A 284 10.30 -2.50 -5.65
CA PHE A 284 9.16 -1.87 -6.32
C PHE A 284 8.10 -1.43 -5.31
N GLU A 285 7.49 -0.28 -5.54
CA GLU A 285 6.36 0.26 -4.78
C GLU A 285 5.33 0.89 -5.72
N GLY A 286 4.05 0.76 -5.36
CA GLY A 286 2.98 1.51 -6.01
C GLY A 286 2.81 2.92 -5.44
N PHE A 287 3.12 3.09 -4.13
CA PHE A 287 3.05 4.39 -3.46
C PHE A 287 4.09 4.52 -2.35
N GLY A 288 4.18 3.57 -1.41
CA GLY A 288 5.14 3.62 -0.32
C GLY A 288 4.52 4.08 1.01
N LEU A 289 3.36 3.53 1.37
CA LEU A 289 2.68 3.84 2.63
C LEU A 289 3.59 3.73 3.87
N PRO A 290 4.43 2.69 4.06
CA PRO A 290 5.30 2.62 5.24
C PRO A 290 6.30 3.79 5.36
N VAL A 291 6.78 4.31 4.21
CA VAL A 291 7.63 5.50 4.17
C VAL A 291 6.86 6.73 4.66
N LEU A 292 5.65 6.93 4.12
CA LEU A 292 4.79 8.04 4.52
C LEU A 292 4.38 7.95 6.00
N GLU A 293 4.07 6.75 6.48
CA GLU A 293 3.71 6.49 7.88
C GLU A 293 4.84 6.80 8.85
N ALA A 294 6.08 6.40 8.50
CA ALA A 294 7.26 6.72 9.29
C ALA A 294 7.51 8.24 9.33
N MET A 295 7.44 8.91 8.19
CA MET A 295 7.59 10.37 8.10
C MET A 295 6.57 11.12 8.95
N ALA A 296 5.30 10.70 8.90
CA ALA A 296 4.23 11.31 9.70
C ALA A 296 4.49 11.21 11.21
N ARG A 297 5.13 10.13 11.64
CA ARG A 297 5.53 9.89 13.04
C ARG A 297 6.88 10.53 13.40
N GLY A 298 7.52 11.18 12.42
CA GLY A 298 8.85 11.79 12.60
C GLY A 298 9.96 10.77 12.74
N VAL A 299 9.80 9.60 12.15
CA VAL A 299 10.85 8.58 12.06
C VAL A 299 11.64 8.82 10.76
N PRO A 300 12.97 9.04 10.84
CA PRO A 300 13.81 9.20 9.64
C PRO A 300 13.73 7.98 8.74
N VAL A 301 13.77 8.18 7.44
CA VAL A 301 13.58 7.10 6.45
C VAL A 301 14.85 6.85 5.64
N LEU A 302 15.21 5.57 5.50
CA LEU A 302 16.22 5.06 4.58
C LEU A 302 15.55 4.12 3.58
N CYS A 303 15.54 4.46 2.30
CA CYS A 303 14.83 3.69 1.28
C CYS A 303 15.56 3.70 -0.07
N PRO A 304 15.21 2.79 -1.00
CA PRO A 304 15.77 2.81 -2.35
C PRO A 304 15.35 4.05 -3.13
N ASP A 305 16.25 4.50 -4.01
CA ASP A 305 16.00 5.62 -4.93
C ASP A 305 15.06 5.18 -6.06
N LEU A 306 13.77 5.05 -5.74
CA LEU A 306 12.71 4.74 -6.68
C LEU A 306 11.90 6.02 -6.98
N PRO A 307 11.49 6.25 -8.24
CA PRO A 307 10.73 7.45 -8.61
C PRO A 307 9.50 7.71 -7.73
N VAL A 308 8.73 6.66 -7.41
CA VAL A 308 7.56 6.76 -6.53
C VAL A 308 7.93 7.15 -5.09
N LEU A 309 9.03 6.65 -4.56
CA LEU A 309 9.51 7.02 -3.22
C LEU A 309 10.07 8.44 -3.20
N ARG A 310 10.66 8.91 -4.30
CA ARG A 310 11.01 10.32 -4.47
C ARG A 310 9.78 11.23 -4.43
N GLU A 311 8.68 10.82 -5.05
CA GLU A 311 7.43 11.60 -4.99
C GLU A 311 6.82 11.65 -3.60
N VAL A 312 6.93 10.57 -2.81
CA VAL A 312 6.40 10.52 -1.45
C VAL A 312 7.33 11.21 -0.47
N ALA A 313 8.59 10.84 -0.46
CA ALA A 313 9.56 11.31 0.55
C ALA A 313 10.22 12.65 0.19
N GLY A 314 10.25 13.04 -1.09
CA GLY A 314 10.99 14.23 -1.53
C GLY A 314 12.48 14.08 -1.26
N ASP A 315 13.13 15.15 -0.85
CA ASP A 315 14.54 15.15 -0.47
C ASP A 315 14.76 14.84 1.02
N ASP A 316 13.69 14.49 1.74
CA ASP A 316 13.69 14.32 3.19
C ASP A 316 14.00 12.88 3.64
N ALA A 317 14.32 11.97 2.71
CA ALA A 317 14.79 10.61 2.98
C ALA A 317 16.29 10.44 2.67
N ALA A 318 16.91 9.44 3.29
CA ALA A 318 18.19 8.93 2.87
C ALA A 318 17.98 7.80 1.84
N TRP A 319 18.89 7.75 0.85
CA TRP A 319 18.76 6.85 -0.28
C TRP A 319 19.80 5.74 -0.22
N LEU A 320 19.40 4.51 -0.45
CA LEU A 320 20.28 3.36 -0.53
C LEU A 320 20.09 2.58 -1.83
N LYS A 321 21.09 1.81 -2.19
CA LYS A 321 21.00 0.80 -3.24
C LYS A 321 21.09 -0.59 -2.59
N PRO A 322 19.98 -1.32 -2.46
CA PRO A 322 19.98 -2.59 -1.74
C PRO A 322 20.93 -3.64 -2.32
N ALA A 323 21.31 -3.55 -3.58
CA ALA A 323 22.28 -4.45 -4.22
C ALA A 323 23.73 -4.20 -3.76
N GLU A 324 24.08 -2.97 -3.40
CA GLU A 324 25.41 -2.53 -2.96
C GLU A 324 25.49 -2.63 -1.42
N ARG A 325 25.57 -3.88 -0.87
CA ARG A 325 25.46 -4.17 0.57
C ARG A 325 26.42 -3.36 1.44
N ALA A 326 27.70 -3.27 1.06
CA ALA A 326 28.71 -2.54 1.82
C ALA A 326 28.40 -1.05 1.88
N SER A 327 28.14 -0.41 0.75
CA SER A 327 27.78 1.01 0.69
C SER A 327 26.47 1.29 1.44
N ALA A 328 25.47 0.42 1.32
CA ALA A 328 24.24 0.56 2.07
C ALA A 328 24.44 0.42 3.59
N ALA A 329 25.36 -0.44 4.03
CA ALA A 329 25.74 -0.59 5.44
C ALA A 329 26.46 0.66 5.98
N GLU A 330 27.33 1.28 5.18
CA GLU A 330 27.99 2.55 5.52
C GLU A 330 26.95 3.67 5.67
N ILE A 331 26.07 3.85 4.69
CA ILE A 331 24.99 4.88 4.74
C ILE A 331 24.12 4.68 5.98
N LEU A 332 23.74 3.43 6.28
CA LEU A 332 22.93 3.10 7.46
C LEU A 332 23.69 3.45 8.76
N THR A 333 24.97 3.11 8.82
CA THR A 333 25.81 3.36 10.00
C THR A 333 26.03 4.84 10.24
N ASP A 334 26.29 5.61 9.18
CA ASP A 334 26.48 7.06 9.27
C ASP A 334 25.19 7.75 9.69
N LEU A 335 24.06 7.32 9.14
CA LEU A 335 22.76 7.85 9.53
C LEU A 335 22.42 7.54 11.00
N LEU A 336 22.79 6.37 11.51
CA LEU A 336 22.62 6.02 12.93
C LEU A 336 23.53 6.83 13.86
N ALA A 337 24.67 7.29 13.39
CA ALA A 337 25.62 8.09 14.18
C ALA A 337 25.32 9.60 14.17
N ASP A 338 24.53 10.10 13.21
CA ASP A 338 24.26 11.54 13.04
C ASP A 338 22.86 11.92 13.58
N ASP A 339 22.79 12.20 14.89
CA ASP A 339 21.54 12.63 15.56
C ASP A 339 20.98 13.92 14.96
N ALA A 340 21.86 14.87 14.59
CA ALA A 340 21.43 16.16 14.04
C ALA A 340 20.78 15.98 12.65
N ARG A 341 21.35 15.11 11.82
CA ARG A 341 20.76 14.75 10.52
C ARG A 341 19.41 14.06 10.71
N ARG A 342 19.32 13.08 11.62
CA ARG A 342 18.04 12.39 11.89
C ARG A 342 16.98 13.35 12.41
N ALA A 343 17.33 14.30 13.29
CA ALA A 343 16.38 15.30 13.78
C ALA A 343 15.85 16.21 12.67
N ARG A 344 16.70 16.65 11.74
CA ARG A 344 16.28 17.40 10.55
C ARG A 344 15.36 16.58 9.66
N MET A 345 15.70 15.32 9.34
CA MET A 345 14.88 14.41 8.55
C MET A 345 13.51 14.17 9.22
N ALA A 346 13.47 13.99 10.52
CA ALA A 346 12.23 13.80 11.28
C ALA A 346 11.30 15.02 11.20
N ALA A 347 11.84 16.23 11.29
CA ALA A 347 11.05 17.47 11.20
C ALA A 347 10.50 17.66 9.76
N ALA A 348 11.36 17.58 8.76
CA ALA A 348 11.00 17.73 7.36
C ALA A 348 10.04 16.63 6.90
N GLY A 349 10.25 15.39 7.37
CA GLY A 349 9.36 14.27 7.10
C GLY A 349 7.93 14.50 7.58
N ARG A 350 7.75 15.01 8.82
CA ARG A 350 6.41 15.37 9.32
C ARG A 350 5.73 16.44 8.47
N GLU A 351 6.46 17.49 8.13
CA GLU A 351 5.93 18.55 7.26
C GLU A 351 5.52 18.01 5.88
N ARG A 352 6.34 17.15 5.31
CA ARG A 352 6.05 16.48 4.05
C ARG A 352 4.82 15.61 4.12
N ALA A 353 4.72 14.74 5.12
CA ALA A 353 3.62 13.80 5.29
C ALA A 353 2.27 14.51 5.50
N ALA A 354 2.26 15.69 6.13
CA ALA A 354 1.03 16.49 6.32
C ALA A 354 0.34 16.89 5.01
N ARG A 355 1.03 16.83 3.87
CA ARG A 355 0.47 17.11 2.54
C ARG A 355 -0.38 15.96 1.99
N PHE A 356 -0.22 14.75 2.53
CA PHE A 356 -0.90 13.53 2.08
C PHE A 356 -2.10 13.24 2.99
N THR A 357 -3.29 13.66 2.54
CA THR A 357 -4.52 13.52 3.34
C THR A 357 -5.61 12.79 2.58
N TRP A 358 -6.41 11.99 3.28
CA TRP A 358 -7.57 11.35 2.69
C TRP A 358 -8.64 12.35 2.22
N ALA A 359 -8.71 13.53 2.84
CA ALA A 359 -9.56 14.61 2.35
C ALA A 359 -9.16 15.10 0.95
N ALA A 360 -7.85 15.21 0.67
CA ALA A 360 -7.34 15.53 -0.67
C ALA A 360 -7.57 14.38 -1.65
N ALA A 361 -7.32 13.13 -1.21
CA ALA A 361 -7.59 11.93 -2.00
C ALA A 361 -9.07 11.81 -2.38
N ALA A 362 -9.98 12.08 -1.44
CA ALA A 362 -11.43 12.07 -1.69
C ALA A 362 -11.84 13.12 -2.73
N ARG A 363 -11.35 14.36 -2.62
CA ARG A 363 -11.63 15.41 -3.62
C ARG A 363 -11.11 15.02 -5.01
N GLY A 364 -9.88 14.50 -5.10
CA GLY A 364 -9.34 14.03 -6.36
C GLY A 364 -10.12 12.86 -6.97
N THR A 365 -10.60 11.95 -6.12
CA THR A 365 -11.44 10.82 -6.52
C THR A 365 -12.82 11.28 -7.02
N LEU A 366 -13.48 12.23 -6.32
CA LEU A 366 -14.75 12.82 -6.75
C LEU A 366 -14.60 13.51 -8.11
N ALA A 367 -13.55 14.28 -8.31
CA ALA A 367 -13.26 14.90 -9.60
C ALA A 367 -13.03 13.85 -10.72
N SER A 368 -12.46 12.69 -10.40
CA SER A 368 -12.36 11.58 -11.35
C SER A 368 -13.72 10.96 -11.68
N TYR A 369 -14.64 10.88 -10.72
CA TYR A 369 -16.00 10.42 -10.96
C TYR A 369 -16.76 11.35 -11.91
N GLU A 370 -16.65 12.67 -11.70
CA GLU A 370 -17.27 13.68 -12.57
C GLU A 370 -16.74 13.58 -14.00
N ARG A 371 -15.42 13.45 -14.16
CA ARG A 371 -14.81 13.25 -15.49
C ARG A 371 -15.23 11.93 -16.14
N ALA A 372 -15.40 10.86 -15.36
CA ALA A 372 -15.88 9.59 -15.86
C ALA A 372 -17.31 9.67 -16.37
N LEU A 373 -18.20 10.36 -15.64
CA LEU A 373 -19.59 10.62 -16.05
C LEU A 373 -19.66 11.42 -17.35
N ALA A 374 -18.86 12.49 -17.48
CA ALA A 374 -18.78 13.28 -18.71
C ALA A 374 -18.32 12.44 -19.91
N THR A 375 -17.32 11.56 -19.70
CA THR A 375 -16.84 10.64 -20.74
C THR A 375 -17.89 9.59 -21.15
N ALA A 376 -18.61 9.04 -20.18
CA ALA A 376 -19.68 8.05 -20.44
C ALA A 376 -20.88 8.69 -21.14
N GLY A 377 -21.29 9.89 -20.73
CA GLY A 377 -22.39 10.63 -21.37
C GLY A 377 -22.10 11.03 -22.83
N ALA A 378 -20.85 11.27 -23.18
CA ALA A 378 -20.47 11.57 -24.57
C ALA A 378 -20.49 10.34 -25.50
N ARG A 379 -20.65 9.10 -24.95
CA ARG A 379 -20.71 7.83 -25.71
C ARG A 379 -22.13 7.28 -25.84
N ALA A 380 -23.07 7.77 -25.03
CA ALA A 380 -24.50 7.40 -25.06
C ALA A 380 -25.27 8.20 -26.08
#